data_afe069232fec348f687572fab893ae97
#
_entry.id   afe069232fec348f687572fab893ae97
#
_cell.length_a   1.000
_cell.length_b   1.000
_cell.length_c   1.000
_cell.angle_alpha   90.00
_cell.angle_beta   90.00
_cell.angle_gamma   90.00
#
_symmetry.space_group_name_H-M   'P 1'
#
loop_
_entity.id
_entity.type
_entity.pdbx_description
1 polymer ?
#
loop_
_entity_poly.entity_id
_entity_poly.type
_entity_poly.pdbx_seq_one_letter_code
_entity_poly.pdbx_strand_id
1 'polypeptide(L)'
;MFAVLAVVAQPAKKDFTALLGDELLTYSDASLVVYDLTADTLLFSHRAHKLTRPASVLKIVTSVVALERLGGAYTVDTYLLQQGNSLYFKGKIDPLFSFEELCSMVQSLPVGAVVDTLYADCSFMDSLYWGPGWAWDDTPWEFQPYISPLMLCGGCVQVTAKPAARGDSPVVECFPPSAFYSVENEAVSRGGTGEKFTILRDWLCGSNVIRLRGDCNAAKSEKMNMYPSQDYFMAVAAEQLAARGVVVKNIAMGVAPQGCDTLAVVRRPVADIVAEALMESNNLCAEALSYHMGALYGRLPVRQSMGPKIVKGFLDYALDMPLQYDICDGSGLSPYTLVSADIIMQVLKYAYSHKHLYDVLMLGLPQAGVSGTLKHRTKGTAAYKKVFAKTGTVTGVCTLAGYAQASNGHILAFVALNEGSPKARPVRVWQDKVCDVLCR
;
A
#
# COMPACT_ATOMS: atom_id res chain seq x y z
N MET A 1 10.37 39.07 38.95
CA MET A 1 10.54 37.64 38.67
C MET A 1 10.61 37.48 37.15
N PHE A 2 11.83 37.56 36.59
CA PHE A 2 12.03 37.44 35.15
C PHE A 2 11.96 35.93 34.81
N ALA A 3 10.91 35.52 34.08
CA ALA A 3 10.88 34.20 33.47
C ALA A 3 11.94 34.17 32.36
N VAL A 4 13.04 33.47 32.58
CA VAL A 4 13.97 33.09 31.54
C VAL A 4 13.22 32.13 30.63
N LEU A 5 12.67 32.62 29.53
CA LEU A 5 12.25 31.80 28.41
C LEU A 5 13.50 31.08 27.92
N ALA A 6 13.64 29.82 28.29
CA ALA A 6 14.65 28.98 27.67
C ALA A 6 14.34 28.94 26.17
N VAL A 7 15.18 29.61 25.38
CA VAL A 7 15.15 29.47 23.91
C VAL A 7 15.54 28.03 23.63
N VAL A 8 14.54 27.20 23.38
CA VAL A 8 14.75 25.81 22.94
C VAL A 8 15.34 25.91 21.53
N ALA A 9 16.59 25.47 21.39
CA ALA A 9 17.35 25.60 20.15
C ALA A 9 16.77 24.69 19.07
N GLN A 10 16.70 25.18 17.83
CA GLN A 10 16.47 24.35 16.66
C GLN A 10 17.61 23.34 16.47
N PRO A 11 17.33 22.14 15.86
CA PRO A 11 18.38 21.24 15.45
C PRO A 11 19.43 21.96 14.61
N ALA A 12 20.69 21.93 15.02
CA ALA A 12 21.74 22.67 14.35
C ALA A 12 22.28 21.85 13.16
N LYS A 13 22.72 22.52 12.09
CA LYS A 13 23.34 21.89 10.91
C LYS A 13 24.44 20.89 11.28
N LYS A 14 25.23 21.18 12.34
CA LYS A 14 26.33 20.33 12.85
C LYS A 14 25.82 18.95 13.29
N ASP A 15 24.58 18.85 13.83
CA ASP A 15 24.04 17.61 14.36
C ASP A 15 23.69 16.64 13.21
N PHE A 16 23.14 17.16 12.11
CA PHE A 16 22.92 16.38 10.89
C PHE A 16 24.21 16.01 10.19
N THR A 17 25.23 16.91 10.19
CA THR A 17 26.55 16.63 9.61
C THR A 17 27.23 15.47 10.35
N ALA A 18 27.07 15.38 11.67
CA ALA A 18 27.63 14.28 12.45
C ALA A 18 27.05 12.91 12.04
N LEU A 19 25.79 12.85 11.62
CA LEU A 19 25.14 11.63 11.14
C LEU A 19 25.75 11.10 9.83
N LEU A 20 26.39 11.97 9.01
CA LEU A 20 27.05 11.55 7.79
C LEU A 20 28.38 10.83 8.05
N GLY A 21 28.92 10.89 9.27
CA GLY A 21 30.07 10.11 9.71
C GLY A 21 29.74 8.69 10.21
N ASP A 22 28.48 8.26 10.13
CA ASP A 22 28.09 6.91 10.55
C ASP A 22 28.73 5.83 9.67
N GLU A 23 29.21 4.75 10.30
CA GLU A 23 29.87 3.62 9.61
C GLU A 23 28.99 3.03 8.48
N LEU A 24 27.67 3.06 8.61
CA LEU A 24 26.74 2.66 7.56
C LEU A 24 27.05 3.31 6.21
N LEU A 25 27.44 4.59 6.21
CA LEU A 25 27.64 5.38 5.00
C LEU A 25 29.02 5.17 4.36
N THR A 26 29.86 4.30 4.92
CA THR A 26 31.12 3.85 4.28
C THR A 26 30.85 2.88 3.11
N TYR A 27 29.71 2.17 3.14
CA TYR A 27 29.35 1.17 2.13
C TYR A 27 27.94 1.34 1.54
N SER A 28 27.20 2.35 1.98
CA SER A 28 25.88 2.68 1.45
C SER A 28 25.74 4.18 1.23
N ASP A 29 24.75 4.56 0.45
CA ASP A 29 24.45 5.96 0.15
C ASP A 29 23.27 6.48 0.97
N ALA A 30 23.30 7.79 1.26
CA ALA A 30 22.16 8.52 1.82
C ALA A 30 21.95 9.85 1.11
N SER A 31 20.69 10.21 0.86
CA SER A 31 20.24 11.59 0.61
C SER A 31 19.43 12.03 1.82
N LEU A 32 19.72 13.21 2.37
CA LEU A 32 19.00 13.75 3.52
C LEU A 32 18.69 15.23 3.29
N VAL A 33 17.40 15.57 3.34
CA VAL A 33 16.92 16.96 3.27
C VAL A 33 16.03 17.21 4.47
N VAL A 34 16.25 18.35 5.14
CA VAL A 34 15.45 18.80 6.28
C VAL A 34 15.06 20.26 6.07
N TYR A 35 13.79 20.56 6.16
CA TYR A 35 13.20 21.87 5.95
C TYR A 35 12.32 22.25 7.13
N ASP A 36 12.49 23.45 7.66
CA ASP A 36 11.61 24.03 8.67
C ASP A 36 10.43 24.71 7.96
N LEU A 37 9.27 24.08 8.03
CA LEU A 37 8.04 24.56 7.40
C LEU A 37 7.45 25.77 8.15
N THR A 38 7.72 25.90 9.44
CA THR A 38 7.24 27.03 10.26
C THR A 38 8.04 28.28 10.00
N ALA A 39 9.37 28.16 9.85
CA ALA A 39 10.28 29.27 9.58
C ALA A 39 10.55 29.46 8.08
N ASP A 40 10.01 28.62 7.22
CA ASP A 40 10.25 28.58 5.76
C ASP A 40 11.74 28.59 5.40
N THR A 41 12.53 27.68 6.03
CA THR A 41 13.99 27.68 5.92
C THR A 41 14.54 26.26 5.71
N LEU A 42 15.47 26.12 4.75
CA LEU A 42 16.24 24.90 4.55
C LEU A 42 17.28 24.74 5.67
N LEU A 43 17.10 23.74 6.56
CA LEU A 43 18.02 23.48 7.66
C LEU A 43 19.22 22.64 7.25
N PHE A 44 18.99 21.60 6.41
CA PHE A 44 20.03 20.68 5.99
C PHE A 44 19.74 20.11 4.61
N SER A 45 20.80 19.94 3.81
CA SER A 45 20.74 19.32 2.50
C SER A 45 22.02 18.55 2.23
N HIS A 46 21.86 17.25 1.96
CA HIS A 46 22.94 16.38 1.52
C HIS A 46 22.44 15.50 0.36
N ARG A 47 23.11 15.59 -0.79
CA ARG A 47 22.75 14.87 -2.03
C ARG A 47 21.26 15.00 -2.43
N ALA A 48 20.66 16.17 -2.22
CA ALA A 48 19.23 16.41 -2.40
C ALA A 48 18.72 16.03 -3.80
N HIS A 49 19.53 16.25 -4.84
CA HIS A 49 19.18 16.03 -6.26
C HIS A 49 19.61 14.65 -6.78
N LYS A 50 20.28 13.81 -5.95
CA LYS A 50 20.65 12.48 -6.38
C LYS A 50 19.40 11.63 -6.62
N LEU A 51 19.25 11.07 -7.83
CA LEU A 51 18.19 10.12 -8.14
C LEU A 51 18.41 8.82 -7.39
N THR A 52 17.37 8.33 -6.75
CA THR A 52 17.36 7.14 -5.90
C THR A 52 16.01 6.45 -6.04
N ARG A 53 15.96 5.15 -5.87
CA ARG A 53 14.69 4.44 -5.77
C ARG A 53 13.97 4.85 -4.47
N PRO A 54 12.75 5.41 -4.56
CA PRO A 54 12.04 5.91 -3.36
C PRO A 54 11.43 4.79 -2.51
N ALA A 55 11.28 3.59 -3.07
CA ALA A 55 10.44 2.55 -2.51
C ALA A 55 9.07 3.15 -2.11
N SER A 56 8.43 2.64 -1.06
CA SER A 56 7.08 3.08 -0.67
C SER A 56 6.97 4.54 -0.18
N VAL A 57 8.06 5.31 -0.08
CA VAL A 57 7.96 6.77 0.14
C VAL A 57 7.32 7.47 -1.07
N LEU A 58 7.38 6.86 -2.27
CA LEU A 58 6.64 7.33 -3.45
C LEU A 58 5.14 7.51 -3.16
N LYS A 59 4.57 6.71 -2.26
CA LYS A 59 3.15 6.79 -1.90
C LYS A 59 2.73 8.16 -1.35
N ILE A 60 3.66 8.93 -0.77
CA ILE A 60 3.41 10.33 -0.40
C ILE A 60 3.08 11.14 -1.67
N VAL A 61 3.91 11.00 -2.70
CA VAL A 61 3.71 11.71 -3.98
C VAL A 61 2.39 11.29 -4.63
N THR A 62 2.16 9.98 -4.76
CA THR A 62 0.92 9.42 -5.33
C THR A 62 -0.31 9.90 -4.57
N SER A 63 -0.27 9.89 -3.23
CA SER A 63 -1.38 10.32 -2.36
C SER A 63 -1.68 11.80 -2.49
N VAL A 64 -0.66 12.67 -2.47
CA VAL A 64 -0.84 14.11 -2.63
C VAL A 64 -1.45 14.43 -3.99
N VAL A 65 -0.92 13.84 -5.06
CA VAL A 65 -1.44 14.09 -6.41
C VAL A 65 -2.85 13.53 -6.58
N ALA A 66 -3.17 12.36 -6.00
CA ALA A 66 -4.51 11.80 -6.03
C ALA A 66 -5.52 12.68 -5.28
N LEU A 67 -5.18 13.17 -4.09
CA LEU A 67 -6.03 14.08 -3.32
C LEU A 67 -6.24 15.42 -4.04
N GLU A 68 -5.20 15.94 -4.69
CA GLU A 68 -5.26 17.19 -5.47
C GLU A 68 -6.12 17.05 -6.73
N ARG A 69 -6.03 15.91 -7.45
CA ARG A 69 -6.67 15.71 -8.75
C ARG A 69 -8.08 15.12 -8.65
N LEU A 70 -8.31 14.23 -7.71
CA LEU A 70 -9.60 13.54 -7.52
C LEU A 70 -10.41 14.19 -6.39
N GLY A 71 -9.75 14.71 -5.36
CA GLY A 71 -10.39 15.11 -4.10
C GLY A 71 -10.63 13.93 -3.17
N GLY A 72 -10.55 14.17 -1.85
CA GLY A 72 -10.72 13.12 -0.84
C GLY A 72 -12.11 12.46 -0.82
N ALA A 73 -13.12 13.18 -1.28
CA ALA A 73 -14.52 12.71 -1.35
C ALA A 73 -14.83 11.91 -2.64
N TYR A 74 -13.95 11.90 -3.63
CA TYR A 74 -14.11 11.04 -4.81
C TYR A 74 -14.20 9.58 -4.37
N THR A 75 -15.09 8.79 -5.00
CA THR A 75 -15.29 7.39 -4.62
C THR A 75 -14.86 6.41 -5.69
N VAL A 76 -14.25 5.34 -5.22
CA VAL A 76 -13.98 4.11 -5.98
C VAL A 76 -15.16 3.18 -5.73
N ASP A 77 -15.89 2.84 -6.79
CA ASP A 77 -17.17 2.16 -6.67
C ASP A 77 -17.10 0.71 -7.17
N THR A 78 -17.73 -0.19 -6.43
CA THR A 78 -18.01 -1.58 -6.84
C THR A 78 -19.53 -1.76 -6.87
N TYR A 79 -20.04 -2.19 -8.03
CA TYR A 79 -21.48 -2.33 -8.27
C TYR A 79 -21.90 -3.79 -8.41
N LEU A 80 -23.09 -4.11 -7.93
CA LEU A 80 -23.88 -5.25 -8.35
C LEU A 80 -25.06 -4.71 -9.18
N LEU A 81 -25.06 -5.05 -10.47
CA LEU A 81 -26.03 -4.57 -11.44
C LEU A 81 -26.87 -5.73 -11.96
N GLN A 82 -28.09 -5.45 -12.42
CA GLN A 82 -28.99 -6.44 -12.99
C GLN A 82 -29.55 -5.97 -14.35
N GLN A 83 -29.61 -6.91 -15.29
CA GLN A 83 -30.37 -6.78 -16.52
C GLN A 83 -31.10 -8.08 -16.83
N GLY A 84 -32.41 -8.07 -16.79
CA GLY A 84 -33.21 -9.29 -16.87
C GLY A 84 -32.80 -10.29 -15.77
N ASN A 85 -32.48 -11.53 -16.16
CA ASN A 85 -32.00 -12.56 -15.23
C ASN A 85 -30.47 -12.63 -15.11
N SER A 86 -29.76 -11.66 -15.68
CA SER A 86 -28.29 -11.61 -15.59
C SER A 86 -27.83 -10.59 -14.56
N LEU A 87 -26.77 -10.92 -13.84
CA LEU A 87 -26.11 -10.06 -12.87
C LEU A 87 -24.71 -9.69 -13.33
N TYR A 88 -24.26 -8.50 -12.95
CA TYR A 88 -22.92 -7.99 -13.26
C TYR A 88 -22.27 -7.44 -12.00
N PHE A 89 -21.16 -8.04 -11.58
CA PHE A 89 -20.24 -7.33 -10.70
C PHE A 89 -19.35 -6.43 -11.55
N LYS A 90 -19.44 -5.13 -11.32
CA LYS A 90 -18.64 -4.14 -12.02
C LYS A 90 -17.71 -3.43 -11.05
N GLY A 91 -16.42 -3.65 -11.20
CA GLY A 91 -15.39 -3.11 -10.32
C GLY A 91 -14.59 -1.98 -10.96
N LYS A 92 -14.01 -1.14 -10.08
CA LYS A 92 -13.06 -0.08 -10.46
C LYS A 92 -11.80 -0.10 -9.59
N ILE A 93 -11.34 -1.28 -9.18
CA ILE A 93 -10.16 -1.48 -8.31
C ILE A 93 -10.41 -0.87 -6.93
N ASP A 94 -11.49 -1.24 -6.21
CA ASP A 94 -11.60 -0.94 -4.78
C ASP A 94 -10.61 -1.83 -4.01
N PRO A 95 -9.48 -1.29 -3.49
CA PRO A 95 -8.44 -2.08 -2.85
C PRO A 95 -8.83 -2.58 -1.46
N LEU A 96 -9.90 -2.03 -0.90
CA LEU A 96 -10.38 -2.31 0.47
C LEU A 96 -11.70 -3.08 0.49
N PHE A 97 -12.19 -3.52 -0.70
CA PHE A 97 -13.45 -4.26 -0.78
C PHE A 97 -13.38 -5.55 0.02
N SER A 98 -14.23 -5.66 1.03
CA SER A 98 -14.20 -6.73 2.03
C SER A 98 -15.16 -7.88 1.71
N PHE A 99 -14.96 -9.00 2.41
CA PHE A 99 -15.87 -10.15 2.33
C PHE A 99 -17.25 -9.82 2.89
N GLU A 100 -17.32 -9.01 3.96
CA GLU A 100 -18.57 -8.55 4.58
C GLU A 100 -19.38 -7.66 3.62
N GLU A 101 -18.71 -6.79 2.86
CA GLU A 101 -19.33 -5.96 1.84
C GLU A 101 -19.89 -6.82 0.70
N LEU A 102 -19.15 -7.84 0.26
CA LEU A 102 -19.64 -8.80 -0.73
C LEU A 102 -20.90 -9.51 -0.21
N CYS A 103 -20.88 -10.04 1.01
CA CYS A 103 -22.02 -10.68 1.64
C CYS A 103 -23.24 -9.73 1.72
N SER A 104 -23.01 -8.47 2.07
CA SER A 104 -24.06 -7.44 2.10
C SER A 104 -24.67 -7.17 0.72
N MET A 105 -23.83 -7.07 -0.33
CA MET A 105 -24.32 -6.88 -1.70
C MET A 105 -25.16 -8.06 -2.17
N VAL A 106 -24.76 -9.28 -1.87
CA VAL A 106 -25.49 -10.50 -2.22
C VAL A 106 -26.86 -10.55 -1.49
N GLN A 107 -26.99 -9.95 -0.31
CA GLN A 107 -28.26 -9.90 0.42
C GLN A 107 -29.36 -9.09 -0.30
N SER A 108 -29.03 -8.24 -1.25
CA SER A 108 -30.01 -7.50 -2.06
C SER A 108 -30.85 -8.41 -2.95
N LEU A 109 -30.44 -9.65 -3.19
CA LEU A 109 -31.15 -10.61 -4.02
C LEU A 109 -32.16 -11.43 -3.19
N PRO A 110 -33.36 -11.75 -3.75
CA PRO A 110 -34.31 -12.60 -3.08
C PRO A 110 -33.81 -14.05 -3.01
N VAL A 111 -34.15 -14.74 -1.92
CA VAL A 111 -33.89 -16.18 -1.77
C VAL A 111 -34.62 -16.95 -2.87
N GLY A 112 -33.96 -17.94 -3.46
CA GLY A 112 -34.51 -18.74 -4.55
C GLY A 112 -34.47 -18.08 -5.94
N ALA A 113 -33.84 -16.91 -6.06
CA ALA A 113 -33.64 -16.30 -7.37
C ALA A 113 -32.82 -17.20 -8.29
N VAL A 114 -33.14 -17.14 -9.59
CA VAL A 114 -32.38 -17.85 -10.63
C VAL A 114 -31.69 -16.83 -11.51
N VAL A 115 -30.38 -16.91 -11.56
CA VAL A 115 -29.48 -16.04 -12.37
C VAL A 115 -28.99 -16.85 -13.56
N ASP A 116 -29.26 -16.37 -14.78
CA ASP A 116 -28.84 -17.06 -16.00
C ASP A 116 -27.31 -16.95 -16.18
N THR A 117 -26.77 -15.75 -15.99
CA THR A 117 -25.31 -15.55 -16.02
C THR A 117 -24.90 -14.48 -15.03
N LEU A 118 -23.87 -14.77 -14.25
CA LEU A 118 -23.15 -13.84 -13.40
C LEU A 118 -21.90 -13.36 -14.14
N TYR A 119 -21.89 -12.08 -14.51
CA TYR A 119 -20.81 -11.48 -15.27
C TYR A 119 -19.80 -10.74 -14.39
N ALA A 120 -18.53 -10.88 -14.74
CA ALA A 120 -17.44 -10.01 -14.25
C ALA A 120 -17.21 -8.87 -15.24
N ASP A 121 -17.57 -7.63 -14.89
CA ASP A 121 -17.25 -6.45 -15.70
C ASP A 121 -15.91 -5.86 -15.23
N CYS A 122 -14.84 -6.22 -15.95
CA CYS A 122 -13.48 -5.75 -15.76
C CYS A 122 -13.08 -4.67 -16.78
N SER A 123 -14.03 -3.99 -17.41
CA SER A 123 -13.78 -3.02 -18.50
C SER A 123 -13.10 -1.72 -18.05
N PHE A 124 -12.92 -1.50 -16.74
CA PHE A 124 -12.30 -0.29 -16.20
C PHE A 124 -10.80 -0.17 -16.55
N MET A 125 -10.04 -1.26 -16.47
CA MET A 125 -8.60 -1.26 -16.73
C MET A 125 -8.22 -2.24 -17.84
N ASP A 126 -6.99 -2.07 -18.39
CA ASP A 126 -6.39 -3.06 -19.26
C ASP A 126 -6.09 -4.38 -18.50
N SER A 127 -5.73 -5.42 -19.23
CA SER A 127 -5.47 -6.75 -18.67
C SER A 127 -4.04 -6.91 -18.13
N LEU A 128 -3.39 -5.83 -17.73
CA LEU A 128 -2.05 -5.85 -17.17
C LEU A 128 -2.12 -5.94 -15.63
N TYR A 129 -1.87 -7.13 -15.10
CA TYR A 129 -1.98 -7.40 -13.65
C TYR A 129 -0.87 -6.81 -12.79
N TRP A 130 0.25 -6.35 -13.40
CA TRP A 130 1.45 -5.91 -12.67
C TRP A 130 1.95 -4.57 -13.15
N GLY A 131 2.65 -3.87 -12.27
CA GLY A 131 3.40 -2.67 -12.62
C GLY A 131 4.71 -3.00 -13.36
N PRO A 132 5.25 -2.05 -14.16
CA PRO A 132 6.51 -2.22 -14.88
C PRO A 132 7.67 -2.53 -13.93
N GLY A 133 8.45 -3.56 -14.24
CA GLY A 133 9.64 -3.95 -13.49
C GLY A 133 9.38 -4.61 -12.14
N TRP A 134 8.12 -4.93 -11.78
CA TRP A 134 7.86 -5.71 -10.58
C TRP A 134 8.53 -7.07 -10.68
N ALA A 135 9.21 -7.49 -9.62
CA ALA A 135 9.99 -8.71 -9.64
C ALA A 135 9.10 -9.93 -9.62
N TRP A 136 9.42 -10.92 -10.45
CA TRP A 136 8.65 -12.15 -10.60
C TRP A 136 8.59 -12.99 -9.30
N ASP A 137 9.60 -12.86 -8.43
CA ASP A 137 9.75 -13.58 -7.16
C ASP A 137 9.18 -12.84 -5.94
N ASP A 138 8.56 -11.69 -6.14
CA ASP A 138 7.81 -10.97 -5.09
C ASP A 138 6.40 -11.54 -4.87
N THR A 139 5.90 -12.39 -5.77
CA THR A 139 4.67 -13.17 -5.58
C THR A 139 5.01 -14.43 -4.74
N PRO A 140 4.09 -15.01 -3.95
CA PRO A 140 2.63 -14.75 -3.91
C PRO A 140 2.19 -13.79 -2.80
N TRP A 141 3.03 -12.88 -2.36
CA TRP A 141 2.76 -12.06 -1.20
C TRP A 141 1.76 -10.91 -1.50
N GLU A 142 1.04 -10.46 -0.47
CA GLU A 142 0.04 -9.40 -0.57
C GLU A 142 0.60 -8.07 -1.13
N PHE A 143 1.89 -7.79 -0.92
CA PHE A 143 2.51 -6.57 -1.39
C PHE A 143 2.74 -6.51 -2.92
N GLN A 144 2.62 -7.65 -3.61
CA GLN A 144 2.59 -7.73 -5.08
C GLN A 144 1.25 -8.32 -5.56
N PRO A 145 0.16 -7.53 -5.51
CA PRO A 145 -1.16 -8.02 -5.89
C PRO A 145 -1.25 -8.29 -7.41
N TYR A 146 -2.12 -9.20 -7.79
CA TYR A 146 -2.62 -9.29 -9.17
C TYR A 146 -3.76 -8.28 -9.32
N ILE A 147 -3.47 -7.10 -9.88
CA ILE A 147 -4.42 -6.00 -9.96
C ILE A 147 -5.53 -6.34 -10.96
N SER A 148 -6.77 -6.24 -10.54
CA SER A 148 -7.94 -6.33 -11.42
C SER A 148 -9.03 -5.37 -10.95
N PRO A 149 -10.03 -5.04 -11.79
CA PRO A 149 -11.15 -4.20 -11.37
C PRO A 149 -11.95 -4.77 -10.21
N LEU A 150 -12.01 -6.11 -10.09
CA LEU A 150 -12.70 -6.83 -9.02
C LEU A 150 -11.67 -7.42 -8.06
N MET A 151 -11.52 -6.79 -6.91
CA MET A 151 -10.58 -7.19 -5.86
C MET A 151 -11.37 -7.53 -4.59
N LEU A 152 -11.24 -8.74 -4.08
CA LEU A 152 -11.82 -9.17 -2.80
C LEU A 152 -10.71 -9.32 -1.76
N CYS A 153 -10.80 -8.61 -0.62
CA CYS A 153 -9.76 -8.65 0.43
C CYS A 153 -8.35 -8.38 -0.12
N GLY A 154 -8.23 -7.41 -1.06
CA GLY A 154 -6.98 -7.11 -1.74
C GLY A 154 -6.54 -8.20 -2.74
N GLY A 155 -7.45 -9.07 -3.20
CA GLY A 155 -7.15 -10.24 -4.04
C GLY A 155 -6.44 -11.35 -3.27
N CYS A 156 -6.55 -11.37 -1.93
CA CYS A 156 -5.77 -12.27 -1.06
C CYS A 156 -6.65 -13.16 -0.19
N VAL A 157 -6.05 -14.29 0.19
CA VAL A 157 -6.52 -15.17 1.28
C VAL A 157 -5.57 -15.05 2.45
N GLN A 158 -6.11 -14.86 3.65
CA GLN A 158 -5.34 -14.98 4.89
C GLN A 158 -5.34 -16.42 5.34
N VAL A 159 -4.15 -17.00 5.49
CA VAL A 159 -3.93 -18.36 5.96
C VAL A 159 -3.31 -18.31 7.35
N THR A 160 -4.01 -18.87 8.32
CA THR A 160 -3.54 -18.92 9.71
C THR A 160 -3.32 -20.37 10.10
N ALA A 161 -2.12 -20.74 10.51
CA ALA A 161 -1.78 -22.04 11.05
C ALA A 161 -1.46 -21.95 12.54
N LYS A 162 -2.05 -22.86 13.34
CA LYS A 162 -1.83 -22.96 14.79
C LYS A 162 -1.31 -24.37 15.10
N PRO A 163 -0.23 -24.50 15.92
CA PRO A 163 0.25 -25.83 16.29
C PRO A 163 -0.81 -26.61 17.08
N ALA A 164 -1.00 -27.88 16.75
CA ALA A 164 -1.80 -28.86 17.46
C ALA A 164 -0.95 -29.63 18.52
N ALA A 165 -1.31 -30.85 18.86
CA ALA A 165 -0.48 -31.71 19.67
C ALA A 165 0.85 -32.02 18.96
N ARG A 166 1.89 -32.34 19.74
CA ARG A 166 3.20 -32.65 19.19
C ARG A 166 3.15 -33.84 18.23
N GLY A 167 3.63 -33.66 17.02
CA GLY A 167 3.63 -34.68 15.98
C GLY A 167 2.40 -34.67 15.06
N ASP A 168 1.32 -33.96 15.44
CA ASP A 168 0.13 -33.83 14.61
C ASP A 168 0.29 -32.69 13.60
N SER A 169 -0.52 -32.70 12.55
CA SER A 169 -0.61 -31.57 11.60
C SER A 169 -1.17 -30.33 12.27
N PRO A 170 -0.65 -29.12 12.02
CA PRO A 170 -1.21 -27.88 12.54
C PRO A 170 -2.64 -27.67 12.03
N VAL A 171 -3.47 -27.01 12.87
CA VAL A 171 -4.80 -26.55 12.44
C VAL A 171 -4.65 -25.35 11.53
N VAL A 172 -5.32 -25.39 10.38
CA VAL A 172 -5.26 -24.34 9.34
C VAL A 172 -6.63 -23.73 9.15
N GLU A 173 -6.68 -22.41 9.22
CA GLU A 173 -7.86 -21.59 8.95
C GLU A 173 -7.55 -20.66 7.78
N CYS A 174 -8.43 -20.59 6.78
CA CYS A 174 -8.31 -19.70 5.63
C CYS A 174 -9.50 -18.74 5.56
N PHE A 175 -9.24 -17.45 5.28
CA PHE A 175 -10.27 -16.45 5.16
C PHE A 175 -10.00 -15.50 3.99
N PRO A 176 -11.00 -15.19 3.14
CA PRO A 176 -12.34 -15.82 3.04
C PRO A 176 -12.26 -17.31 2.68
N PRO A 177 -13.21 -18.14 3.18
CA PRO A 177 -13.30 -19.54 2.77
C PRO A 177 -13.82 -19.63 1.34
N SER A 178 -13.23 -20.50 0.51
CA SER A 178 -13.65 -20.72 -0.87
C SER A 178 -13.08 -22.02 -1.42
N ALA A 179 -13.78 -22.64 -2.37
CA ALA A 179 -13.28 -23.75 -3.16
C ALA A 179 -12.31 -23.34 -4.29
N PHE A 180 -12.09 -22.03 -4.48
CA PHE A 180 -11.15 -21.52 -5.49
C PHE A 180 -9.69 -21.90 -5.24
N TYR A 181 -9.35 -22.19 -4.02
CA TYR A 181 -8.01 -22.62 -3.61
C TYR A 181 -8.08 -23.94 -2.82
N SER A 182 -6.96 -24.65 -2.74
CA SER A 182 -6.83 -25.82 -1.89
C SER A 182 -5.64 -25.68 -0.94
N VAL A 183 -5.67 -26.45 0.15
CA VAL A 183 -4.61 -26.46 1.16
C VAL A 183 -4.00 -27.84 1.26
N GLU A 184 -2.70 -27.94 1.04
CA GLU A 184 -1.91 -29.15 1.27
C GLU A 184 -1.04 -28.94 2.51
N ASN A 185 -1.38 -29.64 3.60
CA ASN A 185 -0.73 -29.48 4.90
C ASN A 185 0.21 -30.65 5.16
N GLU A 186 1.49 -30.46 4.83
CA GLU A 186 2.59 -31.41 5.08
C GLU A 186 3.40 -31.01 6.35
N ALA A 187 2.97 -29.98 7.07
CA ALA A 187 3.67 -29.47 8.26
C ALA A 187 3.37 -30.32 9.49
N VAL A 188 4.27 -30.29 10.46
CA VAL A 188 4.16 -31.03 11.72
C VAL A 188 4.22 -30.04 12.89
N SER A 189 3.32 -30.19 13.87
CA SER A 189 3.32 -29.38 15.07
C SER A 189 4.42 -29.82 16.03
N ARG A 190 5.36 -28.89 16.34
CA ARG A 190 6.47 -29.12 17.28
C ARG A 190 7.26 -30.40 16.98
N GLY A 191 7.47 -30.67 15.68
CA GLY A 191 8.11 -31.90 15.21
C GLY A 191 9.54 -32.08 15.68
N GLY A 192 10.28 -30.98 15.83
CA GLY A 192 11.67 -30.98 16.27
C GLY A 192 12.66 -31.38 15.19
N THR A 193 12.25 -31.33 13.90
CA THR A 193 13.15 -31.59 12.76
C THR A 193 14.10 -30.45 12.50
N GLY A 194 13.79 -29.25 13.00
CA GLY A 194 14.53 -28.01 12.74
C GLY A 194 14.18 -27.39 11.38
N GLU A 195 13.27 -27.97 10.63
CA GLU A 195 12.82 -27.41 9.35
C GLU A 195 12.02 -26.14 9.57
N LYS A 196 12.37 -25.11 8.80
CA LYS A 196 11.66 -23.81 8.85
C LYS A 196 10.21 -23.98 8.43
N PHE A 197 9.27 -23.56 9.29
CA PHE A 197 7.87 -23.54 8.97
C PHE A 197 7.55 -22.51 7.88
N THR A 198 6.91 -22.95 6.81
CA THR A 198 6.52 -22.12 5.67
C THR A 198 5.05 -22.33 5.34
N ILE A 199 4.39 -21.24 4.92
CA ILE A 199 3.08 -21.23 4.28
C ILE A 199 3.30 -20.52 2.96
N LEU A 200 3.03 -21.20 1.83
CA LEU A 200 3.34 -20.66 0.50
C LEU A 200 2.35 -21.18 -0.53
N ARG A 201 1.86 -20.30 -1.39
CA ARG A 201 1.09 -20.68 -2.57
C ARG A 201 2.03 -21.19 -3.67
N ASP A 202 1.63 -22.22 -4.39
CA ASP A 202 2.37 -22.77 -5.53
C ASP A 202 2.21 -21.89 -6.79
N TRP A 203 2.79 -20.69 -6.71
CA TRP A 203 2.59 -19.60 -7.66
C TRP A 203 3.34 -19.77 -8.99
N LEU A 204 4.45 -20.53 -9.02
CA LEU A 204 5.26 -20.73 -10.23
C LEU A 204 4.47 -21.38 -11.37
N CYS A 205 3.51 -22.25 -11.02
CA CYS A 205 2.63 -22.91 -11.97
C CYS A 205 1.30 -22.17 -12.19
N GLY A 206 1.14 -20.95 -11.64
CA GLY A 206 -0.15 -20.25 -11.64
C GLY A 206 -1.23 -20.92 -10.80
N SER A 207 -0.84 -21.87 -9.93
CA SER A 207 -1.76 -22.65 -9.09
C SER A 207 -2.18 -21.88 -7.85
N ASN A 208 -3.41 -22.14 -7.37
CA ASN A 208 -3.92 -21.65 -6.09
C ASN A 208 -3.86 -22.72 -4.98
N VAL A 209 -2.94 -23.66 -5.09
CA VAL A 209 -2.63 -24.64 -4.02
C VAL A 209 -1.72 -23.96 -2.98
N ILE A 210 -2.15 -23.95 -1.72
CA ILE A 210 -1.40 -23.40 -0.59
C ILE A 210 -0.75 -24.56 0.14
N ARG A 211 0.59 -24.55 0.25
CA ARG A 211 1.37 -25.61 0.89
C ARG A 211 1.92 -25.15 2.23
N LEU A 212 1.71 -25.99 3.26
CA LEU A 212 2.32 -25.81 4.57
C LEU A 212 3.38 -26.90 4.77
N ARG A 213 4.61 -26.51 5.14
CA ARG A 213 5.76 -27.41 5.34
C ARG A 213 6.59 -27.02 6.55
N GLY A 214 7.32 -27.97 7.13
CA GLY A 214 8.24 -27.77 8.24
C GLY A 214 7.57 -27.76 9.61
N ASP A 215 8.32 -27.33 10.64
CA ASP A 215 7.93 -27.40 12.04
C ASP A 215 7.10 -26.19 12.47
N CYS A 216 5.78 -26.37 12.65
CA CYS A 216 4.90 -25.34 13.20
C CYS A 216 5.04 -25.28 14.73
N ASN A 217 5.90 -24.41 15.23
CA ASN A 217 6.19 -24.25 16.66
C ASN A 217 5.36 -23.14 17.33
N ALA A 218 4.84 -22.20 16.56
CA ALA A 218 4.00 -21.08 17.00
C ALA A 218 2.93 -20.78 15.95
N ALA A 219 1.87 -20.08 16.35
CA ALA A 219 0.89 -19.59 15.40
C ALA A 219 1.54 -18.65 14.39
N LYS A 220 1.22 -18.84 13.11
CA LYS A 220 1.70 -18.01 12.02
C LYS A 220 0.54 -17.70 11.07
N SER A 221 0.49 -16.45 10.62
CA SER A 221 -0.50 -15.99 9.65
C SER A 221 0.20 -15.33 8.48
N GLU A 222 -0.22 -15.67 7.26
CA GLU A 222 0.29 -15.08 6.01
C GLU A 222 -0.87 -14.73 5.10
N LYS A 223 -0.74 -13.64 4.36
CA LYS A 223 -1.68 -13.27 3.28
C LYS A 223 -1.06 -13.57 1.93
N MET A 224 -1.80 -14.29 1.11
CA MET A 224 -1.35 -14.72 -0.21
C MET A 224 -2.31 -14.26 -1.28
N ASN A 225 -1.78 -13.64 -2.33
CA ASN A 225 -2.58 -13.27 -3.48
C ASN A 225 -3.10 -14.52 -4.20
N MET A 226 -4.28 -14.41 -4.81
CA MET A 226 -4.92 -15.44 -5.63
C MET A 226 -4.84 -15.04 -7.11
N TYR A 227 -4.73 -16.03 -7.99
CA TYR A 227 -4.59 -15.80 -9.42
C TYR A 227 -5.61 -16.61 -10.25
N PRO A 228 -6.31 -15.97 -11.20
CA PRO A 228 -6.47 -14.51 -11.34
C PRO A 228 -7.40 -13.94 -10.26
N SER A 229 -7.15 -12.70 -9.83
CA SER A 229 -7.88 -12.08 -8.70
C SER A 229 -9.37 -11.86 -8.98
N GLN A 230 -9.76 -11.52 -10.22
CA GLN A 230 -11.17 -11.39 -10.60
C GLN A 230 -11.92 -12.74 -10.57
N ASP A 231 -11.24 -13.84 -10.95
CA ASP A 231 -11.85 -15.17 -10.92
C ASP A 231 -12.06 -15.65 -9.48
N TYR A 232 -11.10 -15.31 -8.59
CA TYR A 232 -11.26 -15.51 -7.15
C TYR A 232 -12.45 -14.72 -6.60
N PHE A 233 -12.59 -13.44 -6.97
CA PHE A 233 -13.74 -12.62 -6.58
C PHE A 233 -15.04 -13.28 -7.02
N MET A 234 -15.12 -13.72 -8.29
CA MET A 234 -16.34 -14.32 -8.86
C MET A 234 -16.67 -15.67 -8.26
N ALA A 235 -15.67 -16.50 -7.94
CA ALA A 235 -15.88 -17.78 -7.28
C ALA A 235 -16.50 -17.57 -5.89
N VAL A 236 -15.91 -16.70 -5.07
CA VAL A 236 -16.46 -16.39 -3.74
C VAL A 236 -17.85 -15.77 -3.85
N ALA A 237 -18.07 -14.87 -4.80
CA ALA A 237 -19.40 -14.28 -5.03
C ALA A 237 -20.47 -15.32 -5.37
N ALA A 238 -20.13 -16.26 -6.26
CA ALA A 238 -21.04 -17.36 -6.61
C ALA A 238 -21.33 -18.29 -5.43
N GLU A 239 -20.31 -18.59 -4.60
CA GLU A 239 -20.46 -19.37 -3.37
C GLU A 239 -21.39 -18.68 -2.37
N GLN A 240 -21.26 -17.34 -2.19
CA GLN A 240 -22.15 -16.58 -1.30
C GLN A 240 -23.58 -16.49 -1.85
N LEU A 241 -23.76 -16.38 -3.17
CA LEU A 241 -25.07 -16.47 -3.83
C LEU A 241 -25.70 -17.84 -3.59
N ALA A 242 -24.96 -18.93 -3.78
CA ALA A 242 -25.43 -20.29 -3.55
C ALA A 242 -25.79 -20.54 -2.07
N ALA A 243 -24.99 -20.04 -1.12
CA ALA A 243 -25.27 -20.13 0.31
C ALA A 243 -26.57 -19.42 0.69
N ARG A 244 -26.97 -18.40 -0.08
CA ARG A 244 -28.25 -17.70 0.06
C ARG A 244 -29.41 -18.42 -0.66
N GLY A 245 -29.14 -19.52 -1.35
CA GLY A 245 -30.15 -20.23 -2.15
C GLY A 245 -30.42 -19.63 -3.54
N VAL A 246 -29.55 -18.74 -4.02
CA VAL A 246 -29.58 -18.19 -5.38
C VAL A 246 -28.88 -19.16 -6.32
N VAL A 247 -29.56 -19.58 -7.40
CA VAL A 247 -28.99 -20.48 -8.41
C VAL A 247 -28.33 -19.68 -9.52
N VAL A 248 -27.03 -19.79 -9.67
CA VAL A 248 -26.26 -19.21 -10.78
C VAL A 248 -25.97 -20.31 -11.79
N LYS A 249 -26.49 -20.17 -13.05
CA LYS A 249 -26.31 -21.18 -14.10
C LYS A 249 -24.94 -21.09 -14.77
N ASN A 250 -24.45 -19.85 -15.03
CA ASN A 250 -23.19 -19.60 -15.72
C ASN A 250 -22.44 -18.45 -15.06
N ILE A 251 -21.10 -18.47 -15.17
CA ILE A 251 -20.20 -17.37 -14.81
C ILE A 251 -19.39 -17.03 -16.05
N ALA A 252 -19.28 -15.73 -16.39
CA ALA A 252 -18.55 -15.28 -17.57
C ALA A 252 -17.95 -13.88 -17.37
N MET A 253 -17.01 -13.53 -18.23
CA MET A 253 -16.57 -12.14 -18.41
C MET A 253 -17.57 -11.40 -19.31
N GLY A 254 -17.91 -10.15 -18.97
CA GLY A 254 -18.81 -9.37 -19.81
C GLY A 254 -18.96 -7.94 -19.30
N VAL A 255 -19.15 -7.01 -20.23
CA VAL A 255 -19.37 -5.58 -19.92
C VAL A 255 -20.86 -5.35 -19.60
N ALA A 256 -21.14 -4.72 -18.47
CA ALA A 256 -22.50 -4.36 -18.09
C ALA A 256 -23.09 -3.39 -19.12
N PRO A 257 -24.26 -3.72 -19.71
CA PRO A 257 -24.96 -2.82 -20.62
C PRO A 257 -25.33 -1.49 -19.96
N GLN A 258 -25.54 -0.47 -20.77
CA GLN A 258 -26.12 0.79 -20.27
C GLN A 258 -27.56 0.56 -19.83
N GLY A 259 -27.95 1.21 -18.71
CA GLY A 259 -29.32 1.12 -18.20
C GLY A 259 -29.62 -0.12 -17.36
N CYS A 260 -28.61 -0.86 -16.89
CA CYS A 260 -28.80 -1.88 -15.86
C CYS A 260 -29.34 -1.26 -14.57
N ASP A 261 -30.20 -2.00 -13.88
CA ASP A 261 -30.63 -1.65 -12.53
C ASP A 261 -29.48 -1.86 -11.53
N THR A 262 -29.29 -0.89 -10.64
CA THR A 262 -28.31 -1.01 -9.56
C THR A 262 -28.96 -1.66 -8.35
N LEU A 263 -28.57 -2.89 -8.04
CA LEU A 263 -29.06 -3.62 -6.86
C LEU A 263 -28.29 -3.23 -5.60
N ALA A 264 -26.99 -3.06 -5.71
CA ALA A 264 -26.13 -2.65 -4.60
C ALA A 264 -24.91 -1.90 -5.12
N VAL A 265 -24.33 -1.04 -4.27
CA VAL A 265 -23.08 -0.35 -4.55
C VAL A 265 -22.31 -0.12 -3.26
N VAL A 266 -21.01 -0.41 -3.31
CA VAL A 266 -20.03 -0.01 -2.29
C VAL A 266 -19.26 1.17 -2.85
N ARG A 267 -19.12 2.24 -2.05
CA ARG A 267 -18.40 3.47 -2.42
C ARG A 267 -17.25 3.68 -1.44
N ARG A 268 -16.03 3.63 -1.93
CA ARG A 268 -14.83 3.81 -1.13
C ARG A 268 -14.25 5.20 -1.36
N PRO A 269 -14.27 6.12 -0.37
CA PRO A 269 -13.64 7.43 -0.49
C PRO A 269 -12.13 7.31 -0.75
N VAL A 270 -11.59 8.17 -1.61
CA VAL A 270 -10.14 8.25 -1.87
C VAL A 270 -9.36 8.53 -0.59
N ALA A 271 -9.91 9.30 0.34
CA ALA A 271 -9.28 9.57 1.62
C ALA A 271 -8.98 8.28 2.42
N ASP A 272 -9.89 7.29 2.40
CA ASP A 272 -9.70 6.01 3.09
C ASP A 272 -8.60 5.18 2.40
N ILE A 273 -8.56 5.21 1.06
CA ILE A 273 -7.52 4.52 0.28
C ILE A 273 -6.14 5.14 0.55
N VAL A 274 -6.06 6.47 0.63
CA VAL A 274 -4.83 7.21 0.98
C VAL A 274 -4.37 6.85 2.39
N ALA A 275 -5.29 6.82 3.36
CA ALA A 275 -4.96 6.48 4.75
C ALA A 275 -4.35 5.07 4.84
N GLU A 276 -4.93 4.08 4.19
CA GLU A 276 -4.42 2.71 4.16
C GLU A 276 -3.09 2.59 3.40
N ALA A 277 -2.96 3.27 2.24
CA ALA A 277 -1.73 3.30 1.47
C ALA A 277 -0.54 3.82 2.28
N LEU A 278 -0.78 4.79 3.14
CA LEU A 278 0.27 5.40 3.96
C LEU A 278 0.51 4.62 5.27
N MET A 279 -0.55 4.25 6.01
CA MET A 279 -0.48 3.61 7.32
C MET A 279 0.15 2.22 7.25
N GLU A 280 -0.38 1.35 6.38
CA GLU A 280 0.06 -0.04 6.25
C GLU A 280 1.00 -0.26 5.06
N SER A 281 1.30 0.81 4.32
CA SER A 281 2.14 0.73 3.11
C SER A 281 1.54 -0.13 1.99
N ASN A 282 0.21 -0.18 1.91
CA ASN A 282 -0.51 -1.02 0.97
C ASN A 282 -0.23 -0.59 -0.49
N ASN A 283 0.36 -1.51 -1.28
CA ASN A 283 0.71 -1.23 -2.68
C ASN A 283 -0.53 -1.16 -3.56
N LEU A 284 -1.52 -2.06 -3.35
CA LEU A 284 -2.75 -2.06 -4.13
C LEU A 284 -3.51 -0.73 -4.00
N CYS A 285 -3.55 -0.14 -2.79
CA CYS A 285 -4.15 1.17 -2.59
C CYS A 285 -3.48 2.25 -3.43
N ALA A 286 -2.15 2.26 -3.48
CA ALA A 286 -1.41 3.25 -4.27
C ALA A 286 -1.59 3.04 -5.78
N GLU A 287 -1.65 1.79 -6.25
CA GLU A 287 -1.94 1.49 -7.65
C GLU A 287 -3.39 1.85 -8.01
N ALA A 288 -4.37 1.58 -7.15
CA ALA A 288 -5.75 1.99 -7.36
C ALA A 288 -5.85 3.52 -7.53
N LEU A 289 -5.19 4.31 -6.66
CA LEU A 289 -5.11 5.76 -6.81
C LEU A 289 -4.50 6.16 -8.17
N SER A 290 -3.43 5.47 -8.59
CA SER A 290 -2.77 5.70 -9.88
C SER A 290 -3.70 5.42 -11.05
N TYR A 291 -4.43 4.30 -11.07
CA TYR A 291 -5.42 3.99 -12.09
C TYR A 291 -6.57 5.00 -12.12
N HIS A 292 -7.08 5.41 -10.95
CA HIS A 292 -8.16 6.41 -10.87
C HIS A 292 -7.72 7.78 -11.36
N MET A 293 -6.50 8.21 -11.08
CA MET A 293 -5.92 9.40 -11.70
C MET A 293 -5.85 9.24 -13.22
N GLY A 294 -5.39 8.07 -13.71
CA GLY A 294 -5.35 7.75 -15.14
C GLY A 294 -6.72 7.84 -15.82
N ALA A 295 -7.81 7.53 -15.11
CA ALA A 295 -9.18 7.62 -15.63
C ALA A 295 -9.60 9.08 -15.94
N LEU A 296 -8.93 10.09 -15.39
CA LEU A 296 -9.18 11.50 -15.71
C LEU A 296 -8.92 11.84 -17.18
N TYR A 297 -8.17 11.02 -17.93
CA TYR A 297 -8.05 11.16 -19.39
C TYR A 297 -9.33 10.82 -20.14
N GLY A 298 -10.39 10.31 -19.46
CA GLY A 298 -11.67 9.99 -20.06
C GLY A 298 -11.66 8.83 -21.05
N ARG A 299 -10.65 7.95 -20.99
CA ARG A 299 -10.47 6.79 -21.87
C ARG A 299 -10.51 5.50 -21.10
N LEU A 300 -11.31 4.55 -21.56
CA LEU A 300 -11.37 3.18 -21.04
C LEU A 300 -10.93 2.19 -22.15
N PRO A 301 -10.29 1.07 -21.78
CA PRO A 301 -9.78 0.78 -20.44
C PRO A 301 -8.63 1.72 -20.04
N VAL A 302 -8.52 1.99 -18.74
CA VAL A 302 -7.40 2.76 -18.18
C VAL A 302 -6.14 1.92 -18.28
N ARG A 303 -5.08 2.50 -18.85
CA ARG A 303 -3.76 1.85 -18.94
C ARG A 303 -2.92 2.22 -17.73
N GLN A 304 -2.14 1.27 -17.22
CA GLN A 304 -1.24 1.45 -16.09
C GLN A 304 -0.38 2.74 -16.19
N SER A 305 0.16 3.03 -17.37
CA SER A 305 1.04 4.21 -17.61
C SER A 305 0.33 5.58 -17.53
N MET A 306 -1.01 5.62 -17.46
CA MET A 306 -1.75 6.89 -17.43
C MET A 306 -1.62 7.60 -16.06
N GLY A 307 -1.69 6.87 -14.96
CA GLY A 307 -1.51 7.42 -13.62
C GLY A 307 -0.15 8.08 -13.41
N PRO A 308 0.96 7.38 -13.66
CA PRO A 308 2.30 7.96 -13.63
C PRO A 308 2.46 9.23 -14.45
N LYS A 309 1.80 9.32 -15.62
CA LYS A 309 1.81 10.55 -16.44
C LYS A 309 1.12 11.74 -15.75
N ILE A 310 0.02 11.48 -15.02
CA ILE A 310 -0.65 12.54 -14.24
C ILE A 310 0.29 13.03 -13.12
N VAL A 311 0.96 12.09 -12.42
CA VAL A 311 1.92 12.43 -11.37
C VAL A 311 3.08 13.26 -11.94
N LYS A 312 3.67 12.81 -13.04
CA LYS A 312 4.75 13.56 -13.73
C LYS A 312 4.29 14.94 -14.16
N GLY A 313 3.12 15.06 -14.77
CA GLY A 313 2.57 16.37 -15.17
C GLY A 313 2.33 17.30 -13.96
N PHE A 314 1.94 16.78 -12.81
CA PHE A 314 1.84 17.59 -11.59
C PHE A 314 3.21 18.08 -11.10
N LEU A 315 4.21 17.21 -11.06
CA LEU A 315 5.57 17.57 -10.63
C LEU A 315 6.21 18.59 -11.58
N ASP A 316 6.07 18.39 -12.90
CA ASP A 316 6.69 19.25 -13.89
C ASP A 316 6.10 20.67 -13.94
N TYR A 317 4.77 20.78 -13.79
CA TYR A 317 4.08 22.07 -13.98
C TYR A 317 3.62 22.73 -12.70
N ALA A 318 3.20 21.95 -11.69
CA ALA A 318 2.72 22.54 -10.43
C ALA A 318 3.86 22.88 -9.46
N LEU A 319 4.95 22.12 -9.52
CA LEU A 319 6.10 22.28 -8.63
C LEU A 319 7.35 22.84 -9.32
N ASP A 320 7.31 23.09 -10.64
CA ASP A 320 8.45 23.54 -11.45
C ASP A 320 9.71 22.69 -11.18
N MET A 321 9.53 21.35 -11.25
CA MET A 321 10.59 20.41 -10.92
C MET A 321 11.51 20.12 -12.10
N PRO A 322 12.81 19.81 -11.87
CA PRO A 322 13.71 19.41 -12.96
C PRO A 322 13.22 18.13 -13.64
N LEU A 323 13.36 18.08 -14.94
CA LEU A 323 12.83 17.01 -15.82
C LEU A 323 13.56 15.65 -15.71
N GLN A 324 14.60 15.53 -14.87
CA GLN A 324 15.39 14.30 -14.73
C GLN A 324 14.89 13.47 -13.55
N TYR A 325 13.80 12.74 -13.76
CA TYR A 325 13.28 11.71 -12.85
C TYR A 325 12.36 10.77 -13.64
N ASP A 326 12.04 9.62 -13.09
CA ASP A 326 11.02 8.75 -13.69
C ASP A 326 10.12 8.13 -12.60
N ILE A 327 8.84 7.98 -12.94
CA ILE A 327 7.80 7.35 -12.13
C ILE A 327 7.09 6.34 -13.00
N CYS A 328 7.15 5.06 -12.60
CA CYS A 328 6.66 3.94 -13.38
C CYS A 328 5.44 3.26 -12.79
N ASP A 329 5.20 3.46 -11.49
CA ASP A 329 4.05 2.90 -10.75
C ASP A 329 3.55 3.87 -9.68
N GLY A 330 2.46 3.53 -8.99
CA GLY A 330 1.92 4.34 -7.89
C GLY A 330 2.55 4.03 -6.54
N SER A 331 3.08 2.83 -6.35
CA SER A 331 3.48 2.28 -5.05
C SER A 331 4.96 2.47 -4.71
N GLY A 332 5.83 2.61 -5.73
CA GLY A 332 7.28 2.59 -5.59
C GLY A 332 7.86 1.17 -5.45
N LEU A 333 7.10 0.16 -5.85
CA LEU A 333 7.61 -1.23 -5.94
C LEU A 333 8.53 -1.37 -7.15
N SER A 334 8.26 -0.63 -8.23
CA SER A 334 9.06 -0.64 -9.46
C SER A 334 10.50 -0.15 -9.20
N PRO A 335 11.52 -0.94 -9.57
CA PRO A 335 12.92 -0.51 -9.52
C PRO A 335 13.24 0.55 -10.58
N TYR A 336 12.35 0.79 -11.55
CA TYR A 336 12.52 1.79 -12.60
C TYR A 336 12.12 3.19 -12.16
N THR A 337 11.40 3.33 -11.05
CA THR A 337 11.07 4.62 -10.46
C THR A 337 12.31 5.22 -9.80
N LEU A 338 12.71 6.41 -10.26
CA LEU A 338 13.87 7.15 -9.78
C LEU A 338 13.46 8.60 -9.49
N VAL A 339 13.55 9.01 -8.23
CA VAL A 339 13.27 10.38 -7.78
C VAL A 339 14.35 10.87 -6.83
N SER A 340 14.46 12.18 -6.65
CA SER A 340 15.39 12.77 -5.69
C SER A 340 14.68 13.10 -4.35
N ALA A 341 15.48 13.29 -3.31
CA ALA A 341 14.95 13.71 -2.01
C ALA A 341 14.29 15.11 -2.10
N ASP A 342 14.80 15.96 -2.98
CA ASP A 342 14.25 17.30 -3.21
C ASP A 342 12.85 17.24 -3.81
N ILE A 343 12.58 16.36 -4.78
CA ILE A 343 11.23 16.16 -5.35
C ILE A 343 10.22 15.82 -4.25
N ILE A 344 10.56 14.86 -3.37
CA ILE A 344 9.67 14.45 -2.27
C ILE A 344 9.51 15.61 -1.26
N MET A 345 10.56 16.37 -0.99
CA MET A 345 10.51 17.54 -0.12
C MET A 345 9.55 18.60 -0.66
N GLN A 346 9.59 18.92 -1.96
CA GLN A 346 8.67 19.87 -2.56
C GLN A 346 7.21 19.40 -2.47
N VAL A 347 6.94 18.10 -2.63
CA VAL A 347 5.61 17.54 -2.44
C VAL A 347 5.15 17.66 -0.98
N LEU A 348 6.02 17.42 0.00
CA LEU A 348 5.71 17.62 1.42
C LEU A 348 5.41 19.09 1.74
N LYS A 349 6.22 20.02 1.20
CA LYS A 349 5.98 21.46 1.33
C LYS A 349 4.65 21.88 0.70
N TYR A 350 4.37 21.39 -0.51
CA TYR A 350 3.10 21.63 -1.20
C TYR A 350 1.91 21.17 -0.35
N ALA A 351 1.96 19.94 0.14
CA ALA A 351 0.90 19.40 0.99
C ALA A 351 0.71 20.23 2.28
N TYR A 352 1.80 20.64 2.93
CA TYR A 352 1.73 21.47 4.14
C TYR A 352 1.07 22.82 3.88
N SER A 353 1.34 23.47 2.74
CA SER A 353 0.73 24.75 2.35
C SER A 353 -0.75 24.63 1.95
N HIS A 354 -1.27 23.42 1.75
CA HIS A 354 -2.67 23.12 1.42
C HIS A 354 -3.32 22.31 2.53
N LYS A 355 -3.96 23.01 3.47
CA LYS A 355 -4.49 22.39 4.71
C LYS A 355 -5.32 21.12 4.47
N HIS A 356 -6.17 21.09 3.46
CA HIS A 356 -7.00 19.93 3.15
C HIS A 356 -6.19 18.69 2.75
N LEU A 357 -5.03 18.87 2.10
CA LEU A 357 -4.11 17.76 1.79
C LEU A 357 -3.34 17.32 3.03
N TYR A 358 -2.82 18.32 3.77
CA TYR A 358 -2.03 18.05 4.97
C TYR A 358 -2.83 17.27 6.03
N ASP A 359 -4.08 17.68 6.28
CA ASP A 359 -4.94 17.02 7.27
C ASP A 359 -5.16 15.53 6.93
N VAL A 360 -5.46 15.20 5.65
CA VAL A 360 -5.63 13.81 5.21
C VAL A 360 -4.32 13.02 5.29
N LEU A 361 -3.19 13.62 4.90
CA LEU A 361 -1.87 12.98 5.02
C LEU A 361 -1.54 12.66 6.48
N MET A 362 -1.79 13.59 7.40
CA MET A 362 -1.48 13.40 8.81
C MET A 362 -2.32 12.29 9.46
N LEU A 363 -3.55 12.05 8.96
CA LEU A 363 -4.37 10.91 9.39
C LEU A 363 -3.83 9.57 8.86
N GLY A 364 -3.23 9.57 7.68
CA GLY A 364 -2.69 8.36 7.05
C GLY A 364 -1.23 8.03 7.41
N LEU A 365 -0.41 9.02 7.77
CA LEU A 365 1.00 8.77 8.08
C LEU A 365 1.19 8.04 9.41
N PRO A 366 1.99 6.95 9.45
CA PRO A 366 2.37 6.28 10.69
C PRO A 366 3.01 7.23 11.69
N GLN A 367 2.58 7.16 12.95
CA GLN A 367 3.16 7.90 14.06
C GLN A 367 4.23 7.07 14.78
N ALA A 368 5.40 7.64 14.95
CA ALA A 368 6.56 7.01 15.56
C ALA A 368 6.27 6.47 16.98
N GLY A 369 6.50 5.18 17.18
CA GLY A 369 6.23 4.43 18.43
C GLY A 369 4.77 4.12 18.70
N VAL A 370 3.82 4.47 17.81
CA VAL A 370 2.36 4.37 18.04
C VAL A 370 1.65 3.52 16.99
N SER A 371 1.76 3.85 15.70
CA SER A 371 0.91 3.24 14.67
C SER A 371 1.68 2.79 13.43
N GLY A 372 1.02 1.96 12.62
CA GLY A 372 1.47 1.50 11.32
C GLY A 372 2.90 0.97 11.31
N THR A 373 3.61 1.24 10.23
CA THR A 373 4.99 0.74 10.02
C THR A 373 6.03 1.36 10.98
N LEU A 374 5.68 2.39 11.76
CA LEU A 374 6.53 3.01 12.77
C LEU A 374 6.19 2.60 14.22
N LYS A 375 5.20 1.74 14.45
CA LYS A 375 4.68 1.35 15.77
C LYS A 375 5.76 0.92 16.78
N HIS A 376 6.82 0.29 16.32
CA HIS A 376 7.87 -0.25 17.19
C HIS A 376 9.20 0.54 17.11
N ARG A 377 9.21 1.71 16.44
CA ARG A 377 10.41 2.55 16.26
C ARG A 377 10.45 3.72 17.23
N THR A 378 11.62 4.24 17.51
CA THR A 378 11.90 5.50 18.26
C THR A 378 11.39 5.54 19.72
N LYS A 379 10.93 4.44 20.30
CA LYS A 379 10.53 4.41 21.72
C LYS A 379 11.71 4.79 22.61
N GLY A 380 11.48 5.72 23.57
CA GLY A 380 12.51 6.20 24.49
C GLY A 380 13.44 7.28 23.91
N THR A 381 13.15 7.84 22.73
CA THR A 381 13.89 8.96 22.10
C THR A 381 13.03 10.22 22.04
N ALA A 382 13.62 11.37 21.68
CA ALA A 382 12.89 12.62 21.48
C ALA A 382 11.84 12.53 20.36
N ALA A 383 12.03 11.62 19.39
CA ALA A 383 11.13 11.41 18.26
C ALA A 383 9.82 10.67 18.61
N TYR A 384 9.74 10.04 19.79
CA TYR A 384 8.54 9.30 20.20
C TYR A 384 7.29 10.17 20.17
N LYS A 385 6.28 9.75 19.41
CA LYS A 385 5.01 10.45 19.16
C LYS A 385 5.12 11.80 18.41
N LYS A 386 6.32 12.23 18.00
CA LYS A 386 6.52 13.53 17.35
C LYS A 386 6.80 13.42 15.86
N VAL A 387 7.08 12.22 15.34
CA VAL A 387 7.35 11.98 13.92
C VAL A 387 6.18 11.27 13.29
N PHE A 388 5.73 11.78 12.14
CA PHE A 388 4.69 11.20 11.27
C PHE A 388 5.32 10.99 9.90
N ALA A 389 5.60 9.74 9.54
CA ALA A 389 6.41 9.49 8.35
C ALA A 389 6.06 8.17 7.65
N LYS A 390 6.21 8.20 6.33
CA LYS A 390 6.11 7.02 5.48
C LYS A 390 7.45 6.31 5.40
N THR A 391 7.44 5.01 5.64
CA THR A 391 8.59 4.12 5.42
C THR A 391 8.60 3.56 4.01
N GLY A 392 9.78 3.28 3.46
CA GLY A 392 9.95 2.51 2.25
C GLY A 392 11.03 1.44 2.43
N THR A 393 10.81 0.24 1.88
CA THR A 393 11.81 -0.82 1.91
C THR A 393 11.59 -1.73 0.70
N VAL A 394 12.62 -1.86 -0.11
CA VAL A 394 12.81 -2.91 -1.12
C VAL A 394 14.25 -3.40 -1.03
N THR A 395 14.62 -4.46 -1.74
CA THR A 395 15.97 -5.01 -1.71
C THR A 395 17.03 -3.93 -2.00
N GLY A 396 17.92 -3.71 -1.05
CA GLY A 396 18.98 -2.72 -1.14
C GLY A 396 18.59 -1.27 -0.87
N VAL A 397 17.30 -0.98 -0.60
CA VAL A 397 16.78 0.37 -0.37
C VAL A 397 15.98 0.42 0.93
N CYS A 398 16.20 1.49 1.72
CA CYS A 398 15.39 1.77 2.89
C CYS A 398 15.21 3.29 3.00
N THR A 399 13.98 3.78 3.00
CA THR A 399 13.65 5.20 2.92
C THR A 399 12.67 5.62 4.01
N LEU A 400 12.69 6.90 4.37
CA LEU A 400 11.79 7.50 5.36
C LEU A 400 11.57 8.97 5.02
N ALA A 401 10.32 9.43 4.94
CA ALA A 401 10.00 10.82 4.71
C ALA A 401 8.68 11.22 5.37
N GLY A 402 8.56 12.46 5.78
CA GLY A 402 7.35 12.98 6.43
C GLY A 402 7.61 14.23 7.26
N TYR A 403 6.90 14.34 8.37
CA TYR A 403 6.89 15.50 9.24
C TYR A 403 7.36 15.16 10.66
N ALA A 404 8.00 16.11 11.31
CA ALA A 404 8.44 16.01 12.70
C ALA A 404 8.11 17.30 13.46
N GLN A 405 7.71 17.17 14.72
CA GLN A 405 7.57 18.31 15.61
C GLN A 405 8.85 18.48 16.42
N ALA A 406 9.55 19.57 16.18
CA ALA A 406 10.74 19.93 16.94
C ALA A 406 10.39 20.36 18.37
N SER A 407 11.40 20.40 19.27
CA SER A 407 11.21 20.76 20.68
C SER A 407 10.75 22.22 20.87
N ASN A 408 11.07 23.11 19.94
CA ASN A 408 10.61 24.50 19.92
C ASN A 408 9.18 24.68 19.37
N GLY A 409 8.50 23.58 19.01
CA GLY A 409 7.13 23.59 18.46
C GLY A 409 7.06 23.77 16.94
N HIS A 410 8.17 23.98 16.24
CA HIS A 410 8.19 24.07 14.78
C HIS A 410 7.87 22.73 14.13
N ILE A 411 7.25 22.78 12.96
CA ILE A 411 7.01 21.62 12.11
C ILE A 411 8.12 21.55 11.07
N LEU A 412 8.84 20.45 11.07
CA LEU A 412 9.89 20.15 10.12
C LEU A 412 9.38 19.12 9.10
N ALA A 413 9.69 19.30 7.81
CA ALA A 413 9.64 18.22 6.82
C ALA A 413 11.02 17.60 6.67
N PHE A 414 11.07 16.29 6.46
CA PHE A 414 12.33 15.60 6.21
C PHE A 414 12.18 14.47 5.19
N VAL A 415 13.26 14.22 4.46
CA VAL A 415 13.38 13.11 3.49
C VAL A 415 14.74 12.47 3.66
N ALA A 416 14.75 11.16 3.98
CA ALA A 416 15.94 10.33 4.09
C ALA A 416 15.83 9.14 3.13
N LEU A 417 16.60 9.16 2.03
CA LEU A 417 16.65 8.08 1.05
C LEU A 417 17.99 7.36 1.16
N ASN A 418 17.97 6.08 1.52
CA ASN A 418 19.18 5.27 1.64
C ASN A 418 19.15 4.12 0.61
N GLU A 419 20.28 3.90 -0.05
CA GLU A 419 20.46 2.86 -1.05
C GLU A 419 21.83 2.17 -0.87
N GLY A 420 21.95 0.92 -1.35
CA GLY A 420 23.20 0.15 -1.31
C GLY A 420 23.44 -0.66 -0.02
N SER A 421 22.48 -0.67 0.92
CA SER A 421 22.59 -1.51 2.11
C SER A 421 21.88 -2.86 1.93
N PRO A 422 22.57 -4.00 2.11
CA PRO A 422 21.95 -5.32 1.95
C PRO A 422 20.94 -5.65 3.07
N LYS A 423 20.97 -4.91 4.18
CA LYS A 423 20.09 -5.11 5.33
C LYS A 423 19.41 -3.80 5.74
N ALA A 424 18.10 -3.83 5.89
CA ALA A 424 17.33 -2.64 6.27
C ALA A 424 17.55 -2.21 7.74
N ARG A 425 17.91 -3.13 8.66
CA ARG A 425 18.03 -2.84 10.10
C ARG A 425 19.06 -1.75 10.42
N PRO A 426 20.32 -1.79 9.93
CA PRO A 426 21.27 -0.70 10.16
C PRO A 426 20.78 0.65 9.67
N VAL A 427 20.15 0.66 8.49
CA VAL A 427 19.58 1.90 7.92
C VAL A 427 18.46 2.45 8.79
N ARG A 428 17.56 1.60 9.28
CA ARG A 428 16.48 2.04 10.21
C ARG A 428 17.03 2.64 11.49
N VAL A 429 18.12 2.08 12.04
CA VAL A 429 18.80 2.66 13.22
C VAL A 429 19.36 4.05 12.91
N TRP A 430 19.97 4.24 11.75
CA TRP A 430 20.46 5.54 11.30
C TRP A 430 19.31 6.54 11.12
N GLN A 431 18.21 6.13 10.48
CA GLN A 431 17.02 6.96 10.32
C GLN A 431 16.37 7.34 11.67
N ASP A 432 16.40 6.43 12.67
CA ASP A 432 15.92 6.72 14.02
C ASP A 432 16.78 7.78 14.72
N LYS A 433 18.10 7.81 14.48
CA LYS A 433 19.00 8.89 14.93
C LYS A 433 18.65 10.22 14.23
N VAL A 434 18.33 10.21 12.92
CA VAL A 434 17.84 11.41 12.21
C VAL A 434 16.57 11.93 12.87
N CYS A 435 15.58 11.06 13.11
CA CYS A 435 14.33 11.43 13.77
C CYS A 435 14.55 12.02 15.18
N ASP A 436 15.48 11.46 15.95
CA ASP A 436 15.82 11.94 17.28
C ASP A 436 16.41 13.36 17.23
N VAL A 437 17.31 13.63 16.27
CA VAL A 437 17.88 14.98 16.04
C VAL A 437 16.80 15.98 15.66
N LEU A 438 15.84 15.60 14.78
CA LEU A 438 14.74 16.48 14.35
C LEU A 438 13.88 16.97 15.52
N CYS A 439 13.76 16.18 16.59
CA CYS A 439 12.82 16.42 17.70
C CYS A 439 13.45 16.97 18.98
N ARG A 440 14.78 17.16 19.00
CA ARG A 440 15.54 17.77 20.11
C ARG A 440 15.38 19.26 20.25
#